data_3eaebfd1ecc9f104b096aae4069d6de7
#
_entry.id   3eaebfd1ecc9f104b096aae4069d6de7
#
_cell.length_a   1.000
_cell.length_b   1.000
_cell.length_c   1.000
_cell.angle_alpha   90.00
_cell.angle_beta   90.00
_cell.angle_gamma   90.00
#
_symmetry.space_group_name_H-M   'P 1'
#
loop_
_entity.id
_entity.type
_entity.pdbx_description
1 polymer ?
#
loop_
_entity_poly.entity_id
_entity_poly.type
_entity_poly.pdbx_seq_one_letter_code
_entity_poly.pdbx_strand_id
1 'polypeptide(L)'
;MSLSADVMAATKFSEEQLAKYVIDATKEVFSTMVMMDPADEYPLQEAVNRFKCSITGMVGFAGIYSGVISIHCPVNLAMKITSNMLGLECDEVNEDLNDAIGEISNMLGGSVKQVLSKGGLDVKLSIPTVIAGEDYTVNSLSDSDCVVIPFKIDDDKFLVGLVLKKED
;
A
#
# COMPACT_ATOMS: atom_id res chain seq x y z
N MET A 1 6.76 -13.31 5.59
CA MET A 1 5.50 -12.82 4.98
C MET A 1 4.28 -13.04 5.84
N SER A 2 4.44 -13.12 7.13
CA SER A 2 3.29 -13.26 8.04
C SER A 2 3.51 -12.40 9.27
N LEU A 3 2.42 -12.08 9.95
CA LEU A 3 2.50 -11.33 11.20
C LEU A 3 2.94 -12.23 12.33
N SER A 4 3.82 -11.72 13.18
CA SER A 4 4.23 -12.42 14.39
C SER A 4 3.08 -12.46 15.40
N ALA A 5 3.14 -13.42 16.33
CA ALA A 5 2.17 -13.50 17.42
C ALA A 5 2.19 -12.23 18.27
N ASP A 6 3.36 -11.62 18.47
CA ASP A 6 3.50 -10.39 19.24
C ASP A 6 2.76 -9.21 18.62
N VAL A 7 2.87 -9.04 17.30
CA VAL A 7 2.15 -7.99 16.57
C VAL A 7 0.64 -8.25 16.61
N MET A 8 0.21 -9.47 16.38
CA MET A 8 -1.22 -9.81 16.45
C MET A 8 -1.79 -9.57 17.86
N ALA A 9 -1.06 -9.95 18.89
CA ALA A 9 -1.49 -9.71 20.27
C ALA A 9 -1.56 -8.21 20.60
N ALA A 10 -0.58 -7.44 20.13
CA ALA A 10 -0.51 -6.00 20.38
C ALA A 10 -1.60 -5.22 19.64
N THR A 11 -1.84 -5.55 18.38
CA THR A 11 -2.87 -4.88 17.57
C THR A 11 -4.28 -5.37 17.85
N LYS A 12 -4.41 -6.55 18.43
CA LYS A 12 -5.66 -7.30 18.64
C LYS A 12 -6.34 -7.68 17.29
N PHE A 13 -5.56 -7.71 16.22
CA PHE A 13 -6.04 -8.12 14.89
C PHE A 13 -5.26 -9.35 14.43
N SER A 14 -5.98 -10.28 13.83
CA SER A 14 -5.36 -11.37 13.10
C SER A 14 -4.82 -10.87 11.75
N GLU A 15 -3.97 -11.66 11.13
CA GLU A 15 -3.47 -11.35 9.80
C GLU A 15 -4.60 -11.20 8.78
N GLU A 16 -5.59 -12.09 8.83
CA GLU A 16 -6.76 -12.07 7.96
C GLU A 16 -7.61 -10.81 8.16
N GLN A 17 -7.75 -10.35 9.39
CA GLN A 17 -8.46 -9.12 9.69
C GLN A 17 -7.74 -7.90 9.14
N LEU A 18 -6.43 -7.82 9.31
CA LEU A 18 -5.63 -6.73 8.75
C LEU A 18 -5.63 -6.79 7.22
N ALA A 19 -5.51 -7.98 6.64
CA ALA A 19 -5.61 -8.16 5.19
C ALA A 19 -6.97 -7.64 4.67
N LYS A 20 -8.06 -7.97 5.35
CA LYS A 20 -9.40 -7.50 4.98
C LYS A 20 -9.49 -5.97 5.03
N TYR A 21 -8.95 -5.34 6.07
CA TYR A 21 -8.94 -3.88 6.16
C TYR A 21 -8.15 -3.24 5.03
N VAL A 22 -7.00 -3.79 4.68
CA VAL A 22 -6.19 -3.29 3.56
C VAL A 22 -6.92 -3.47 2.24
N ILE A 23 -7.55 -4.63 2.04
CA ILE A 23 -8.34 -4.89 0.83
C ILE A 23 -9.49 -3.89 0.70
N ASP A 24 -10.28 -3.72 1.76
CA ASP A 24 -11.43 -2.83 1.75
C ASP A 24 -11.00 -1.36 1.54
N ALA A 25 -9.93 -0.94 2.20
CA ALA A 25 -9.38 0.41 2.04
C ALA A 25 -8.90 0.66 0.61
N THR A 26 -8.20 -0.30 0.03
CA THR A 26 -7.69 -0.19 -1.34
C THR A 26 -8.83 -0.10 -2.34
N LYS A 27 -9.83 -0.96 -2.20
CA LYS A 27 -11.00 -0.94 -3.09
C LYS A 27 -11.75 0.38 -2.98
N GLU A 28 -11.91 0.93 -1.78
CA GLU A 28 -12.58 2.21 -1.57
C GLU A 28 -11.81 3.37 -2.22
N VAL A 29 -10.51 3.43 -2.01
CA VAL A 29 -9.67 4.47 -2.62
C VAL A 29 -9.76 4.40 -4.14
N PHE A 30 -9.65 3.21 -4.71
CA PHE A 30 -9.69 3.05 -6.17
C PHE A 30 -11.08 3.36 -6.75
N SER A 31 -12.16 2.97 -6.09
CA SER A 31 -13.50 3.25 -6.59
C SER A 31 -13.86 4.74 -6.52
N THR A 32 -13.42 5.45 -5.47
CA THR A 32 -13.77 6.85 -5.25
C THR A 32 -12.83 7.83 -5.96
N MET A 33 -11.53 7.54 -6.00
CA MET A 33 -10.51 8.47 -6.51
C MET A 33 -10.03 8.11 -7.91
N VAL A 34 -10.01 6.84 -8.25
CA VAL A 34 -9.42 6.36 -9.53
C VAL A 34 -10.52 5.90 -10.48
N MET A 35 -11.71 5.62 -9.97
CA MET A 35 -12.84 5.08 -10.75
C MET A 35 -12.47 3.76 -11.42
N MET A 36 -11.74 2.93 -10.69
CA MET A 36 -11.37 1.57 -11.05
C MET A 36 -11.81 0.62 -9.94
N ASP A 37 -12.04 -0.64 -10.31
CA ASP A 37 -12.52 -1.66 -9.38
C ASP A 37 -11.52 -2.84 -9.35
N PRO A 38 -10.49 -2.76 -8.50
CA PRO A 38 -9.51 -3.84 -8.39
C PRO A 38 -10.10 -5.06 -7.69
N ALA A 39 -9.71 -6.24 -8.14
CA ALA A 39 -10.00 -7.50 -7.46
C ALA A 39 -8.76 -7.94 -6.69
N ASP A 40 -8.93 -8.36 -5.44
CA ASP A 40 -7.82 -8.93 -4.69
C ASP A 40 -7.58 -10.37 -5.08
N GLU A 41 -6.32 -10.78 -5.03
CA GLU A 41 -5.90 -12.16 -5.25
C GLU A 41 -5.20 -12.72 -3.99
N TYR A 42 -5.67 -12.28 -2.82
CA TYR A 42 -5.13 -12.72 -1.53
C TYR A 42 -5.47 -14.21 -1.26
N PRO A 43 -4.55 -14.99 -0.65
CA PRO A 43 -3.22 -14.58 -0.20
C PRO A 43 -2.16 -14.60 -1.30
N LEU A 44 -1.07 -13.88 -1.06
CA LEU A 44 0.08 -13.89 -1.96
C LEU A 44 0.81 -15.23 -1.82
N GLN A 45 0.97 -15.95 -2.93
CA GLN A 45 1.53 -17.31 -2.92
C GLN A 45 3.05 -17.30 -2.76
N GLU A 46 3.74 -16.34 -3.38
CA GLU A 46 5.19 -16.21 -3.31
C GLU A 46 5.59 -14.80 -2.95
N ALA A 47 6.61 -14.66 -2.10
CA ALA A 47 7.12 -13.35 -1.73
C ALA A 47 7.62 -12.57 -2.95
N VAL A 48 7.22 -11.32 -3.05
CA VAL A 48 7.65 -10.40 -4.11
C VAL A 48 8.26 -9.17 -3.44
N ASN A 49 9.54 -8.92 -3.72
CA ASN A 49 10.23 -7.74 -3.21
C ASN A 49 11.01 -7.00 -4.29
N ARG A 50 11.05 -7.52 -5.51
CA ARG A 50 11.75 -6.92 -6.65
C ARG A 50 10.74 -6.45 -7.69
N PHE A 51 10.95 -5.25 -8.18
CA PHE A 51 10.04 -4.58 -9.11
C PHE A 51 10.79 -4.07 -10.32
N LYS A 52 10.21 -4.28 -11.49
CA LYS A 52 10.75 -3.82 -12.77
C LYS A 52 9.78 -2.87 -13.44
N CYS A 53 10.30 -1.77 -13.99
CA CYS A 53 9.49 -0.75 -14.69
C CYS A 53 8.27 -0.38 -13.86
N SER A 54 8.51 -0.08 -12.58
CA SER A 54 7.46 0.10 -11.60
C SER A 54 7.63 1.40 -10.82
N ILE A 55 6.59 1.72 -10.07
CA ILE A 55 6.58 2.84 -9.15
C ILE A 55 6.04 2.35 -7.80
N THR A 56 6.66 2.82 -6.73
CA THR A 56 6.27 2.51 -5.36
C THR A 56 5.96 3.80 -4.63
N GLY A 57 4.77 3.89 -4.05
CA GLY A 57 4.42 4.94 -3.11
C GLY A 57 4.33 4.37 -1.71
N MET A 58 4.81 5.11 -0.71
CA MET A 58 4.80 4.63 0.66
C MET A 58 4.57 5.75 1.66
N VAL A 59 3.91 5.41 2.75
CA VAL A 59 3.70 6.28 3.90
C VAL A 59 4.10 5.52 5.15
N GLY A 60 5.02 6.10 5.91
CA GLY A 60 5.40 5.57 7.20
C GLY A 60 4.44 6.02 8.28
N PHE A 61 4.34 5.25 9.34
CA PHE A 61 3.60 5.65 10.53
C PHE A 61 4.39 5.29 11.78
N ALA A 62 4.17 6.06 12.84
CA ALA A 62 4.84 5.90 14.12
C ALA A 62 3.88 6.20 15.26
N GLY A 63 4.09 5.54 16.38
CA GLY A 63 3.28 5.63 17.59
C GLY A 63 3.48 4.40 18.44
N ILE A 64 2.42 3.81 18.95
CA ILE A 64 2.50 2.51 19.63
C ILE A 64 3.03 1.44 18.68
N TYR A 65 2.69 1.57 17.39
CA TYR A 65 3.26 0.76 16.33
C TYR A 65 4.01 1.66 15.38
N SER A 66 5.07 1.14 14.76
CA SER A 66 5.68 1.77 13.61
C SER A 66 5.54 0.86 12.42
N GLY A 67 5.59 1.41 11.24
CA GLY A 67 5.50 0.62 10.03
C GLY A 67 5.37 1.47 8.78
N VAL A 68 5.01 0.81 7.69
CA VAL A 68 4.86 1.41 6.38
C VAL A 68 3.69 0.76 5.65
N ILE A 69 2.82 1.57 5.06
CA ILE A 69 1.88 1.12 4.04
C ILE A 69 2.43 1.54 2.69
N SER A 70 2.41 0.65 1.72
CA SER A 70 2.99 0.91 0.41
C SER A 70 2.15 0.33 -0.71
N ILE A 71 2.20 0.98 -1.87
CA ILE A 71 1.60 0.48 -3.11
C ILE A 71 2.71 0.35 -4.16
N HIS A 72 2.71 -0.77 -4.86
CA HIS A 72 3.72 -1.12 -5.86
C HIS A 72 3.01 -1.48 -7.15
N CYS A 73 3.15 -0.67 -8.18
CA CYS A 73 2.46 -0.92 -9.43
C CYS A 73 3.36 -0.70 -10.64
N PRO A 74 3.06 -1.41 -11.75
CA PRO A 74 3.76 -1.15 -13.02
C PRO A 74 3.51 0.29 -13.46
N VAL A 75 4.48 0.87 -14.14
CA VAL A 75 4.38 2.25 -14.64
C VAL A 75 3.17 2.43 -15.55
N ASN A 76 2.87 1.46 -16.41
CA ASN A 76 1.71 1.55 -17.29
C ASN A 76 0.38 1.66 -16.54
N LEU A 77 0.23 0.92 -15.43
CA LEU A 77 -0.94 1.04 -14.57
C LEU A 77 -0.94 2.39 -13.83
N ALA A 78 0.21 2.82 -13.33
CA ALA A 78 0.33 4.12 -12.67
C ALA A 78 -0.06 5.28 -13.61
N MET A 79 0.27 5.20 -14.87
CA MET A 79 -0.16 6.19 -15.87
C MET A 79 -1.68 6.19 -16.07
N LYS A 80 -2.31 5.03 -16.12
CA LYS A 80 -3.78 4.91 -16.19
C LYS A 80 -4.45 5.50 -14.96
N ILE A 81 -3.91 5.19 -13.78
CA ILE A 81 -4.40 5.72 -12.50
C ILE A 81 -4.34 7.24 -12.51
N THR A 82 -3.19 7.79 -12.89
CA THR A 82 -2.97 9.24 -12.94
C THR A 82 -3.93 9.91 -13.91
N SER A 83 -4.10 9.35 -15.11
CA SER A 83 -5.02 9.87 -16.11
C SER A 83 -6.45 9.92 -15.59
N ASN A 84 -6.89 8.88 -14.91
CA ASN A 84 -8.24 8.83 -14.33
C ASN A 84 -8.42 9.85 -13.20
N MET A 85 -7.41 10.03 -12.34
CA MET A 85 -7.50 10.96 -11.22
C MET A 85 -7.50 12.42 -11.67
N LEU A 86 -6.72 12.75 -12.68
CA LEU A 86 -6.56 14.13 -13.14
C LEU A 86 -7.48 14.51 -14.31
N GLY A 87 -8.10 13.53 -14.97
CA GLY A 87 -8.88 13.78 -16.19
C GLY A 87 -8.00 14.24 -17.36
N LEU A 88 -6.71 13.93 -17.34
CA LEU A 88 -5.73 14.28 -18.35
C LEU A 88 -5.04 13.02 -18.84
N GLU A 89 -4.51 13.06 -20.05
CA GLU A 89 -3.67 11.96 -20.55
C GLU A 89 -2.30 12.03 -19.88
N CYS A 90 -1.86 10.89 -19.30
CA CYS A 90 -0.54 10.76 -18.69
C CYS A 90 0.17 9.60 -19.39
N ASP A 91 1.25 9.90 -20.11
CA ASP A 91 1.98 8.95 -20.96
C ASP A 91 3.47 8.83 -20.59
N GLU A 92 3.88 9.45 -19.49
CA GLU A 92 5.26 9.38 -19.01
C GLU A 92 5.32 9.49 -17.48
N VAL A 93 6.45 9.06 -16.92
CA VAL A 93 6.74 9.27 -15.50
C VAL A 93 7.14 10.72 -15.30
N ASN A 94 6.28 11.47 -14.61
CA ASN A 94 6.45 12.90 -14.36
C ASN A 94 5.96 13.26 -12.96
N GLU A 95 5.96 14.55 -12.64
CA GLU A 95 5.53 15.03 -11.33
C GLU A 95 4.06 14.72 -11.05
N ASP A 96 3.19 14.82 -12.06
CA ASP A 96 1.77 14.49 -11.92
C ASP A 96 1.55 13.03 -11.51
N LEU A 97 2.31 12.13 -12.10
CA LEU A 97 2.26 10.71 -11.76
C LEU A 97 2.76 10.47 -10.34
N ASN A 98 3.86 11.11 -9.96
CA ASN A 98 4.40 11.01 -8.61
C ASN A 98 3.39 11.54 -7.57
N ASP A 99 2.77 12.67 -7.85
CA ASP A 99 1.76 13.26 -6.97
C ASP A 99 0.53 12.37 -6.82
N ALA A 100 0.06 11.78 -7.92
CA ALA A 100 -1.10 10.88 -7.90
C ALA A 100 -0.83 9.63 -7.07
N ILE A 101 0.31 8.99 -7.27
CA ILE A 101 0.68 7.80 -6.49
C ILE A 101 0.94 8.17 -5.02
N GLY A 102 1.53 9.32 -4.77
CA GLY A 102 1.70 9.85 -3.42
C GLY A 102 0.37 10.06 -2.71
N GLU A 103 -0.62 10.61 -3.40
CA GLU A 103 -1.96 10.82 -2.85
C GLU A 103 -2.66 9.50 -2.50
N ILE A 104 -2.58 8.50 -3.37
CA ILE A 104 -3.11 7.17 -3.08
C ILE A 104 -2.44 6.59 -1.84
N SER A 105 -1.11 6.70 -1.76
CA SER A 105 -0.36 6.21 -0.60
C SER A 105 -0.79 6.89 0.68
N ASN A 106 -1.01 8.20 0.63
CA ASN A 106 -1.47 8.99 1.77
C ASN A 106 -2.88 8.59 2.21
N MET A 107 -3.77 8.33 1.27
CA MET A 107 -5.14 7.88 1.58
C MET A 107 -5.15 6.48 2.19
N LEU A 108 -4.33 5.57 1.69
CA LEU A 108 -4.15 4.25 2.29
C LEU A 108 -3.59 4.36 3.71
N GLY A 109 -2.61 5.24 3.90
CA GLY A 109 -2.06 5.53 5.23
C GLY A 109 -3.11 6.03 6.21
N GLY A 110 -3.97 6.93 5.77
CA GLY A 110 -5.07 7.44 6.58
C GLY A 110 -6.06 6.35 6.99
N SER A 111 -6.36 5.43 6.09
CA SER A 111 -7.25 4.31 6.38
C SER A 111 -6.65 3.35 7.41
N VAL A 112 -5.36 3.04 7.27
CA VAL A 112 -4.65 2.21 8.24
C VAL A 112 -4.59 2.89 9.60
N LYS A 113 -4.32 4.20 9.62
CA LYS A 113 -4.31 4.99 10.86
C LYS A 113 -5.64 4.87 11.60
N GLN A 114 -6.76 4.98 10.91
CA GLN A 114 -8.09 4.85 11.54
C GLN A 114 -8.26 3.49 12.23
N VAL A 115 -7.81 2.42 11.60
CA VAL A 115 -7.91 1.07 12.17
C VAL A 115 -7.00 0.91 13.38
N LEU A 116 -5.74 1.35 13.27
CA LEU A 116 -4.75 1.18 14.32
C LEU A 116 -4.95 2.15 15.49
N SER A 117 -5.64 3.28 15.28
CA SER A 117 -5.88 4.28 16.31
C SER A 117 -7.15 4.06 17.11
N LYS A 118 -7.80 2.93 16.99
CA LYS A 118 -8.98 2.60 17.79
C LYS A 118 -8.64 2.68 19.27
N GLY A 119 -9.45 3.42 20.01
CA GLY A 119 -9.24 3.64 21.43
C GLY A 119 -8.38 4.86 21.75
N GLY A 120 -8.16 5.75 20.78
CA GLY A 120 -7.46 7.02 21.02
C GLY A 120 -5.95 6.92 21.02
N LEU A 121 -5.40 5.84 20.46
CA LEU A 121 -3.96 5.68 20.34
C LEU A 121 -3.45 6.53 19.17
N ASP A 122 -2.46 7.38 19.46
CA ASP A 122 -1.88 8.26 18.45
C ASP A 122 -0.95 7.50 17.52
N VAL A 123 -1.33 7.47 16.25
CA VAL A 123 -0.45 7.05 15.17
C VAL A 123 -0.25 8.27 14.27
N LYS A 124 1.01 8.63 14.06
CA LYS A 124 1.37 9.77 13.19
C LYS A 124 1.84 9.25 11.86
N LEU A 125 1.39 9.89 10.79
CA LEU A 125 1.79 9.56 9.43
C LEU A 125 2.93 10.47 8.97
N SER A 126 3.85 9.88 8.19
CA SER A 126 4.84 10.66 7.44
C SER A 126 4.21 11.25 6.19
N ILE A 127 4.92 12.15 5.51
CA ILE A 127 4.57 12.53 4.15
C ILE A 127 4.86 11.36 3.22
N PRO A 128 4.14 11.26 2.07
CA PRO A 128 4.37 10.18 1.12
C PRO A 128 5.76 10.26 0.49
N THR A 129 6.35 9.11 0.24
CA THR A 129 7.56 8.95 -0.56
C THR A 129 7.22 8.16 -1.79
N VAL A 130 7.69 8.59 -2.96
CA VAL A 130 7.44 7.92 -4.23
C VAL A 130 8.77 7.63 -4.91
N ILE A 131 8.96 6.38 -5.31
CA ILE A 131 10.16 5.89 -5.97
C ILE A 131 9.76 5.23 -7.28
N ALA A 132 10.40 5.60 -8.38
CA ALA A 132 10.20 4.94 -9.67
C ALA A 132 11.55 4.43 -10.17
N GLY A 133 11.53 3.30 -10.85
CA GLY A 133 12.76 2.73 -11.39
C GLY A 133 12.53 1.57 -12.34
N GLU A 134 13.54 1.26 -13.12
CA GLU A 134 13.51 0.13 -14.04
C GLU A 134 13.70 -1.21 -13.32
N ASP A 135 14.44 -1.22 -12.21
CA ASP A 135 14.71 -2.41 -11.42
C ASP A 135 15.12 -2.00 -10.01
N TYR A 136 14.33 -2.37 -9.01
CA TYR A 136 14.62 -2.07 -7.62
C TYR A 136 14.02 -3.12 -6.69
N THR A 137 14.51 -3.12 -5.46
CA THR A 137 14.09 -4.05 -4.41
C THR A 137 13.51 -3.26 -3.23
N VAL A 138 12.42 -3.77 -2.67
CA VAL A 138 11.84 -3.26 -1.42
C VAL A 138 11.94 -4.39 -0.38
N ASN A 139 12.99 -4.35 0.41
CA ASN A 139 13.34 -5.45 1.33
C ASN A 139 12.28 -5.68 2.42
N SER A 140 11.59 -4.63 2.85
CA SER A 140 10.57 -4.73 3.89
C SER A 140 9.42 -5.67 3.53
N LEU A 141 9.17 -5.92 2.24
CA LEU A 141 8.11 -6.82 1.79
C LEU A 141 8.47 -8.30 1.97
N SER A 142 9.72 -8.63 2.20
CA SER A 142 10.17 -9.99 2.48
C SER A 142 10.53 -10.20 3.94
N ASP A 143 10.45 -9.17 4.76
CA ASP A 143 10.66 -9.26 6.20
C ASP A 143 9.48 -9.93 6.90
N SER A 144 9.66 -10.32 8.17
CA SER A 144 8.57 -10.72 9.04
C SER A 144 7.66 -9.51 9.33
N ASP A 145 6.46 -9.79 9.78
CA ASP A 145 5.48 -8.76 10.17
C ASP A 145 4.99 -7.89 9.02
N CYS A 146 4.78 -8.50 7.87
CA CYS A 146 4.14 -7.83 6.75
C CYS A 146 2.92 -8.60 6.25
N VAL A 147 1.95 -7.84 5.75
CA VAL A 147 0.80 -8.36 5.02
C VAL A 147 0.87 -7.77 3.63
N VAL A 148 0.97 -8.61 2.60
CA VAL A 148 1.06 -8.17 1.22
C VAL A 148 -0.16 -8.69 0.46
N ILE A 149 -0.91 -7.78 -0.13
CA ILE A 149 -2.14 -8.10 -0.85
C ILE A 149 -1.89 -7.89 -2.35
N PRO A 150 -1.99 -8.96 -3.14
CA PRO A 150 -1.97 -8.82 -4.60
C PRO A 150 -3.34 -8.38 -5.11
N PHE A 151 -3.34 -7.49 -6.08
CA PHE A 151 -4.56 -7.00 -6.75
C PHE A 151 -4.41 -7.12 -8.25
N LYS A 152 -5.56 -7.19 -8.92
CA LYS A 152 -5.64 -7.23 -10.37
C LYS A 152 -6.68 -6.23 -10.86
N ILE A 153 -6.32 -5.47 -11.90
CA ILE A 153 -7.22 -4.61 -12.67
C ILE A 153 -6.99 -4.94 -14.15
N ASP A 154 -7.99 -5.51 -14.82
CA ASP A 154 -7.87 -6.00 -16.19
C ASP A 154 -6.67 -6.97 -16.29
N ASP A 155 -5.66 -6.66 -17.09
CA ASP A 155 -4.45 -7.48 -17.22
C ASP A 155 -3.30 -6.98 -16.32
N ASP A 156 -3.49 -5.88 -15.63
CA ASP A 156 -2.46 -5.29 -14.78
C ASP A 156 -2.56 -5.81 -13.35
N LYS A 157 -1.41 -6.00 -12.71
CA LYS A 157 -1.32 -6.44 -11.32
C LYS A 157 -0.52 -5.45 -10.50
N PHE A 158 -0.94 -5.26 -9.25
CA PHE A 158 -0.21 -4.42 -8.31
C PHE A 158 -0.27 -5.03 -6.91
N LEU A 159 0.57 -4.54 -6.02
CA LEU A 159 0.62 -5.01 -4.63
C LEU A 159 0.39 -3.84 -3.67
N VAL A 160 -0.28 -4.13 -2.56
CA VAL A 160 -0.31 -3.24 -1.39
C VAL A 160 0.30 -3.98 -0.22
N GLY A 161 1.29 -3.38 0.41
CA GLY A 161 2.00 -4.00 1.54
C GLY A 161 1.84 -3.19 2.81
N LEU A 162 1.59 -3.87 3.92
CA LEU A 162 1.57 -3.30 5.25
C LEU A 162 2.65 -3.98 6.08
N VAL A 163 3.67 -3.22 6.46
CA VAL A 163 4.69 -3.67 7.40
C VAL A 163 4.37 -3.04 8.75
N LEU A 164 4.34 -3.85 9.80
CA LEU A 164 3.88 -3.41 11.10
C LEU A 164 4.79 -3.97 12.19
N LYS A 165 5.35 -3.07 13.00
CA LYS A 165 6.20 -3.44 14.14
C LYS A 165 5.69 -2.77 15.40
N LYS A 166 5.69 -3.53 16.50
CA LYS A 166 5.41 -2.96 17.81
C LYS A 166 6.66 -2.23 18.30
N GLU A 167 6.46 -1.00 18.77
CA GLU A 167 7.54 -0.26 19.42
C GLU A 167 7.70 -0.71 20.87
N ASP A 168 8.95 -0.84 21.32
CA ASP A 168 9.30 -1.20 22.70
C ASP A 168 9.14 0.00 23.66
#